data_0bdcdfbb30b413afdb9fc41f0468f35b
#
_entry.id   0bdcdfbb30b413afdb9fc41f0468f35b
#
_cell.length_a   1.000
_cell.length_b   1.000
_cell.length_c   1.000
_cell.angle_alpha   90.00
_cell.angle_beta   90.00
_cell.angle_gamma   90.00
#
_symmetry.space_group_name_H-M   'P 1'
#
loop_
_entity.id
_entity.type
_entity.pdbx_description
1 polymer ?
#
loop_
_entity_poly.entity_id
_entity_poly.type
_entity_poly.pdbx_seq_one_letter_code
_entity_poly.pdbx_strand_id
1 'polypeptide(L)'
;MTTGRKMKALVKSKREAGLWLEEVPVPEIGINDVLVRVKKASICGTDIHILKWDDWAKRTIPVPMVIGHEFMGEIVAVGSNVVDFYPGQFVSGEGHVVCGRCRNCLAGRRHLCAKTSGVGVNRPGAFAEYIALPMTNVWVHKHAIASDIACIFDPFGNAVHTALAFPVLGEDVLVTGAGPIGIMAAAVAKHAGARHVVITDLNPYRLELARKVGVTLAIDPRQKNLRDVQRELGMTEGFDVGLEMSGSAAAF
;
A
#
# COMPACT_ATOMS: atom_id res chain seq x y z
N MET A 1 -15.32 -12.92 -23.38
CA MET A 1 -14.70 -12.47 -24.63
C MET A 1 -14.73 -10.93 -24.63
N THR A 2 -13.58 -10.30 -24.39
CA THR A 2 -13.43 -8.82 -24.26
C THR A 2 -12.72 -8.20 -25.48
N THR A 3 -12.50 -8.99 -26.53
CA THR A 3 -11.76 -8.60 -27.74
C THR A 3 -12.39 -7.36 -28.37
N GLY A 4 -11.67 -6.24 -28.36
CA GLY A 4 -12.07 -4.97 -28.95
C GLY A 4 -12.80 -3.98 -28.03
N ARG A 5 -13.14 -4.35 -26.78
CA ARG A 5 -13.76 -3.40 -25.83
C ARG A 5 -12.71 -2.47 -25.26
N LYS A 6 -13.00 -1.15 -25.27
CA LYS A 6 -12.17 -0.12 -24.64
C LYS A 6 -12.71 0.26 -23.26
N MET A 7 -11.83 0.80 -22.43
CA MET A 7 -12.12 1.33 -21.10
C MET A 7 -11.40 2.65 -20.88
N LYS A 8 -11.93 3.49 -19.99
CA LYS A 8 -11.24 4.69 -19.52
C LYS A 8 -10.15 4.31 -18.54
N ALA A 9 -8.97 4.94 -18.66
CA ALA A 9 -7.86 4.76 -17.75
C ALA A 9 -7.05 6.05 -17.62
N LEU A 10 -6.42 6.22 -16.45
CA LEU A 10 -5.44 7.27 -16.22
C LEU A 10 -4.07 6.73 -16.59
N VAL A 11 -3.48 7.30 -17.61
CA VAL A 11 -2.29 6.78 -18.28
C VAL A 11 -1.11 7.75 -18.15
N LYS A 12 0.06 7.22 -17.86
CA LYS A 12 1.33 7.90 -18.07
C LYS A 12 1.74 7.72 -19.53
N SER A 13 1.26 8.58 -20.42
CA SER A 13 1.45 8.46 -21.87
C SER A 13 2.74 9.12 -22.36
N LYS A 14 3.27 10.08 -21.59
CA LYS A 14 4.44 10.87 -21.99
C LYS A 14 5.49 10.91 -20.88
N ARG A 15 6.76 11.09 -21.27
CA ARG A 15 7.91 11.21 -20.37
C ARG A 15 8.06 12.64 -19.81
N GLU A 16 6.99 13.19 -19.23
CA GLU A 16 6.94 14.54 -18.64
C GLU A 16 5.96 14.55 -17.45
N ALA A 17 5.93 15.62 -16.66
CA ALA A 17 4.96 15.76 -15.57
C ALA A 17 3.53 15.74 -16.12
N GLY A 18 2.62 15.09 -15.40
CA GLY A 18 1.21 14.93 -15.79
C GLY A 18 0.77 13.48 -15.95
N LEU A 19 -0.54 13.30 -16.04
CA LEU A 19 -1.25 12.05 -16.31
C LEU A 19 -2.40 12.36 -17.26
N TRP A 20 -2.78 11.42 -18.11
CA TRP A 20 -3.78 11.64 -19.16
C TRP A 20 -4.90 10.62 -19.05
N LEU A 21 -6.14 11.10 -19.14
CA LEU A 21 -7.31 10.22 -19.24
C LEU A 21 -7.44 9.75 -20.69
N GLU A 22 -7.32 8.46 -20.92
CA GLU A 22 -7.32 7.85 -22.25
C GLU A 22 -8.26 6.65 -22.32
N GLU A 23 -8.62 6.27 -23.54
CA GLU A 23 -9.27 5.01 -23.82
C GLU A 23 -8.24 3.96 -24.19
N VAL A 24 -8.16 2.91 -23.37
CA VAL A 24 -7.25 1.77 -23.57
C VAL A 24 -8.05 0.47 -23.73
N PRO A 25 -7.49 -0.58 -24.33
CA PRO A 25 -8.17 -1.88 -24.37
C PRO A 25 -8.44 -2.43 -22.95
N VAL A 26 -9.61 -3.05 -22.76
CA VAL A 26 -9.85 -3.87 -21.56
C VAL A 26 -8.83 -5.00 -21.56
N PRO A 27 -8.13 -5.27 -20.43
CA PRO A 27 -7.08 -6.30 -20.40
C PRO A 27 -7.65 -7.69 -20.65
N GLU A 28 -6.93 -8.48 -21.44
CA GLU A 28 -7.18 -9.91 -21.56
C GLU A 28 -6.61 -10.64 -20.35
N ILE A 29 -7.30 -11.67 -19.89
CA ILE A 29 -6.85 -12.50 -18.77
C ILE A 29 -6.18 -13.78 -19.26
N GLY A 30 -5.06 -14.13 -18.63
CA GLY A 30 -4.43 -15.42 -18.76
C GLY A 30 -5.20 -16.52 -18.01
N ILE A 31 -4.76 -17.76 -18.16
CA ILE A 31 -5.43 -18.94 -17.55
C ILE A 31 -5.45 -18.88 -16.01
N ASN A 32 -4.53 -18.15 -15.37
CA ASN A 32 -4.41 -18.02 -13.91
C ASN A 32 -4.84 -16.65 -13.40
N ASP A 33 -5.41 -15.80 -14.25
CA ASP A 33 -5.74 -14.41 -13.90
C ASP A 33 -7.23 -14.26 -13.62
N VAL A 34 -7.54 -13.22 -12.89
CA VAL A 34 -8.90 -12.72 -12.68
C VAL A 34 -9.03 -11.33 -13.30
N LEU A 35 -10.19 -11.02 -13.88
CA LEU A 35 -10.56 -9.68 -14.32
C LEU A 35 -11.42 -9.03 -13.24
N VAL A 36 -10.94 -7.93 -12.71
CA VAL A 36 -11.65 -7.15 -11.69
C VAL A 36 -12.18 -5.86 -12.30
N ARG A 37 -13.46 -5.59 -12.12
CA ARG A 37 -14.05 -4.27 -12.36
C ARG A 37 -13.78 -3.40 -11.14
N VAL A 38 -12.93 -2.38 -11.30
CA VAL A 38 -12.55 -1.46 -10.23
C VAL A 38 -13.76 -0.64 -9.80
N LYS A 39 -14.01 -0.55 -8.52
CA LYS A 39 -15.10 0.23 -7.91
C LYS A 39 -14.56 1.48 -7.21
N LYS A 40 -13.45 1.34 -6.50
CA LYS A 40 -12.72 2.44 -5.86
C LYS A 40 -11.23 2.21 -5.92
N ALA A 41 -10.47 3.29 -5.96
CA ALA A 41 -9.03 3.31 -5.87
C ALA A 41 -8.59 4.43 -4.92
N SER A 42 -7.41 4.29 -4.33
CA SER A 42 -6.76 5.32 -3.53
C SER A 42 -5.44 5.75 -4.17
N ILE A 43 -4.94 6.90 -3.75
CA ILE A 43 -3.72 7.51 -4.30
C ILE A 43 -2.56 7.24 -3.35
N CYS A 44 -1.53 6.58 -3.86
CA CYS A 44 -0.25 6.37 -3.18
C CYS A 44 0.73 7.51 -3.42
N GLY A 45 1.73 7.64 -2.54
CA GLY A 45 2.88 8.51 -2.78
C GLY A 45 3.63 8.18 -4.08
N THR A 46 3.65 6.90 -4.47
CA THR A 46 4.19 6.42 -5.76
C THR A 46 3.49 7.09 -6.96
N ASP A 47 2.17 7.26 -6.92
CA ASP A 47 1.43 7.92 -8.00
C ASP A 47 1.81 9.39 -8.13
N ILE A 48 2.13 10.05 -7.00
CA ILE A 48 2.61 11.43 -6.97
C ILE A 48 4.01 11.56 -7.58
N HIS A 49 4.90 10.59 -7.34
CA HIS A 49 6.21 10.51 -8.01
C HIS A 49 6.05 10.38 -9.53
N ILE A 50 5.14 9.51 -9.99
CA ILE A 50 4.83 9.32 -11.41
C ILE A 50 4.22 10.58 -12.02
N LEU A 51 3.26 11.23 -11.32
CA LEU A 51 2.66 12.49 -11.75
C LEU A 51 3.72 13.59 -11.96
N LYS A 52 4.61 13.77 -10.97
CA LYS A 52 5.69 14.77 -11.01
C LYS A 52 6.79 14.44 -12.00
N TRP A 53 6.88 13.18 -12.42
CA TRP A 53 7.92 12.67 -13.31
C TRP A 53 9.33 12.93 -12.77
N ASP A 54 9.53 12.63 -11.50
CA ASP A 54 10.81 12.80 -10.83
C ASP A 54 11.88 11.77 -11.29
N ASP A 55 13.06 11.81 -10.73
CA ASP A 55 14.17 10.97 -11.17
C ASP A 55 13.95 9.47 -10.93
N TRP A 56 13.17 9.11 -9.91
CA TRP A 56 12.76 7.73 -9.70
C TRP A 56 11.79 7.28 -10.80
N ALA A 57 10.75 8.07 -11.08
CA ALA A 57 9.76 7.76 -12.12
C ALA A 57 10.41 7.66 -13.51
N LYS A 58 11.32 8.58 -13.84
CA LYS A 58 12.06 8.58 -15.13
C LYS A 58 12.83 7.28 -15.37
N ARG A 59 13.39 6.68 -14.31
CA ARG A 59 14.18 5.44 -14.39
C ARG A 59 13.35 4.18 -14.34
N THR A 60 12.17 4.24 -13.71
CA THR A 60 11.42 3.05 -13.31
C THR A 60 10.19 2.79 -14.18
N ILE A 61 9.49 3.86 -14.59
CA ILE A 61 8.18 3.73 -15.22
C ILE A 61 8.31 3.59 -16.75
N PRO A 62 7.88 2.46 -17.33
CA PRO A 62 7.72 2.37 -18.77
C PRO A 62 6.57 3.25 -19.24
N VAL A 63 6.73 3.87 -20.41
CA VAL A 63 5.70 4.73 -21.02
C VAL A 63 5.31 4.13 -22.37
N PRO A 64 4.01 3.90 -22.65
CA PRO A 64 2.84 4.25 -21.84
C PRO A 64 2.58 3.25 -20.70
N MET A 65 1.94 3.72 -19.58
CA MET A 65 1.58 2.90 -18.43
C MET A 65 0.26 3.36 -17.80
N VAL A 66 -0.69 2.45 -17.60
CA VAL A 66 -1.84 2.67 -16.72
C VAL A 66 -1.34 2.58 -15.28
N ILE A 67 -1.52 3.62 -14.48
CA ILE A 67 -1.00 3.70 -13.11
C ILE A 67 -2.04 3.26 -12.05
N GLY A 68 -1.67 3.36 -10.77
CA GLY A 68 -2.52 3.00 -9.63
C GLY A 68 -2.36 1.54 -9.21
N HIS A 69 -2.34 1.28 -7.90
CA HIS A 69 -2.16 -0.08 -7.35
C HIS A 69 -2.97 -0.34 -6.08
N GLU A 70 -3.57 0.69 -5.51
CA GLU A 70 -4.44 0.61 -4.35
C GLU A 70 -5.90 0.63 -4.81
N PHE A 71 -6.63 -0.46 -4.67
CA PHE A 71 -8.00 -0.54 -5.18
C PHE A 71 -8.82 -1.63 -4.51
N MET A 72 -10.13 -1.52 -4.69
CA MET A 72 -11.09 -2.59 -4.50
C MET A 72 -12.02 -2.68 -5.71
N GLY A 73 -12.57 -3.86 -5.95
CA GLY A 73 -13.48 -4.09 -7.06
C GLY A 73 -14.23 -5.39 -6.98
N GLU A 74 -14.87 -5.74 -8.06
CA GLU A 74 -15.69 -6.94 -8.22
C GLU A 74 -15.11 -7.82 -9.33
N ILE A 75 -14.91 -9.10 -9.07
CA ILE A 75 -14.50 -10.06 -10.10
C ILE A 75 -15.61 -10.16 -11.14
N VAL A 76 -15.26 -10.01 -12.41
CA VAL A 76 -16.20 -10.13 -13.54
C VAL A 76 -15.88 -11.29 -14.49
N ALA A 77 -14.64 -11.80 -14.48
CA ALA A 77 -14.23 -12.96 -15.22
C ALA A 77 -13.02 -13.63 -14.55
N VAL A 78 -12.87 -14.94 -14.78
CA VAL A 78 -11.74 -15.72 -14.26
C VAL A 78 -11.16 -16.58 -15.38
N GLY A 79 -9.85 -16.83 -15.32
CA GLY A 79 -9.14 -17.73 -16.23
C GLY A 79 -9.48 -19.20 -15.96
N SER A 80 -9.23 -20.04 -16.94
CA SER A 80 -9.65 -21.47 -16.92
C SER A 80 -8.98 -22.31 -15.82
N ASN A 81 -7.88 -21.84 -15.26
CA ASN A 81 -7.13 -22.51 -14.19
C ASN A 81 -7.33 -21.87 -12.82
N VAL A 82 -8.20 -20.88 -12.74
CA VAL A 82 -8.51 -20.18 -11.49
C VAL A 82 -9.48 -21.03 -10.68
N VAL A 83 -9.12 -21.28 -9.41
CA VAL A 83 -9.95 -21.97 -8.41
C VAL A 83 -10.26 -21.04 -7.25
N ASP A 84 -11.38 -21.27 -6.56
CA ASP A 84 -11.82 -20.53 -5.37
C ASP A 84 -12.19 -19.05 -5.61
N PHE A 85 -12.18 -18.61 -6.86
CA PHE A 85 -12.62 -17.26 -7.27
C PHE A 85 -13.72 -17.34 -8.33
N TYR A 86 -14.73 -16.50 -8.21
CA TYR A 86 -15.85 -16.45 -9.16
C TYR A 86 -16.42 -15.03 -9.32
N PRO A 87 -17.07 -14.76 -10.46
CA PRO A 87 -17.70 -13.45 -10.69
C PRO A 87 -18.70 -13.08 -9.58
N GLY A 88 -18.73 -11.79 -9.23
CA GLY A 88 -19.56 -11.23 -8.17
C GLY A 88 -18.85 -11.09 -6.82
N GLN A 89 -17.69 -11.72 -6.62
CA GLN A 89 -16.92 -11.51 -5.39
C GLN A 89 -16.29 -10.12 -5.35
N PHE A 90 -16.35 -9.48 -4.16
CA PHE A 90 -15.64 -8.24 -3.87
C PHE A 90 -14.23 -8.55 -3.39
N VAL A 91 -13.26 -7.84 -3.95
CA VAL A 91 -11.84 -8.12 -3.75
C VAL A 91 -11.02 -6.84 -3.64
N SER A 92 -9.88 -6.95 -2.97
CA SER A 92 -8.74 -6.02 -3.10
C SER A 92 -7.55 -6.75 -3.69
N GLY A 93 -6.63 -6.00 -4.29
CA GLY A 93 -5.42 -6.54 -4.89
C GLY A 93 -4.17 -6.28 -4.06
N GLU A 94 -3.19 -7.15 -4.21
CA GLU A 94 -1.82 -6.94 -3.74
C GLU A 94 -0.96 -6.50 -4.94
N GLY A 95 -0.29 -5.35 -4.80
CA GLY A 95 0.40 -4.68 -5.89
C GLY A 95 1.70 -5.33 -6.36
N HIS A 96 2.26 -6.32 -5.63
CA HIS A 96 3.56 -6.93 -5.94
C HIS A 96 3.40 -8.33 -6.54
N VAL A 97 3.40 -8.41 -7.86
CA VAL A 97 3.37 -9.70 -8.56
C VAL A 97 4.76 -10.33 -8.56
N VAL A 98 4.90 -11.47 -7.89
CA VAL A 98 6.18 -12.15 -7.70
C VAL A 98 6.36 -13.33 -8.65
N CYS A 99 7.61 -13.75 -8.88
CA CYS A 99 7.90 -14.82 -9.83
C CYS A 99 7.56 -16.24 -9.32
N GLY A 100 7.29 -16.41 -8.02
CA GLY A 100 6.93 -17.69 -7.39
C GLY A 100 8.05 -18.74 -7.29
N ARG A 101 9.20 -18.57 -7.95
CA ARG A 101 10.23 -19.60 -8.14
C ARG A 101 11.66 -19.21 -7.77
N CYS A 102 11.94 -17.97 -7.38
CA CYS A 102 13.26 -17.63 -6.89
C CYS A 102 13.45 -18.14 -5.45
N ARG A 103 14.70 -18.15 -4.97
CA ARG A 103 15.03 -18.59 -3.61
C ARG A 103 14.12 -17.98 -2.54
N ASN A 104 13.89 -16.66 -2.62
CA ASN A 104 13.06 -15.96 -1.64
C ASN A 104 11.60 -16.39 -1.71
N CYS A 105 11.03 -16.53 -2.91
CA CYS A 105 9.65 -17.01 -3.09
C CYS A 105 9.47 -18.44 -2.54
N LEU A 106 10.41 -19.33 -2.85
CA LEU A 106 10.37 -20.72 -2.36
C LEU A 106 10.56 -20.84 -0.85
N ALA A 107 11.26 -19.87 -0.23
CA ALA A 107 11.43 -19.77 1.21
C ALA A 107 10.27 -19.03 1.93
N GLY A 108 9.14 -18.76 1.26
CA GLY A 108 8.01 -18.03 1.81
C GLY A 108 8.23 -16.51 1.94
N ARG A 109 9.39 -15.99 1.53
CA ARG A 109 9.77 -14.57 1.60
C ARG A 109 9.42 -13.85 0.29
N ARG A 110 8.14 -13.89 -0.10
CA ARG A 110 7.69 -13.37 -1.41
C ARG A 110 7.94 -11.87 -1.55
N HIS A 111 7.84 -11.09 -0.49
CA HIS A 111 8.17 -9.65 -0.44
C HIS A 111 9.64 -9.34 -0.82
N LEU A 112 10.54 -10.33 -0.75
CA LEU A 112 11.95 -10.21 -1.18
C LEU A 112 12.19 -10.83 -2.57
N CYS A 113 11.17 -10.98 -3.39
CA CYS A 113 11.31 -11.55 -4.73
C CYS A 113 12.25 -10.67 -5.58
N ALA A 114 13.30 -11.29 -6.14
CA ALA A 114 14.25 -10.58 -7.02
C ALA A 114 13.66 -10.14 -8.37
N LYS A 115 12.45 -10.61 -8.70
CA LYS A 115 11.77 -10.34 -9.98
C LYS A 115 10.34 -9.86 -9.74
N THR A 116 10.14 -9.02 -8.74
CA THR A 116 8.83 -8.40 -8.48
C THR A 116 8.45 -7.47 -9.64
N SER A 117 7.20 -7.56 -10.07
CA SER A 117 6.59 -6.65 -11.04
C SER A 117 5.46 -5.90 -10.34
N GLY A 118 5.65 -4.58 -10.17
CA GLY A 118 4.68 -3.72 -9.48
C GLY A 118 3.49 -3.36 -10.38
N VAL A 119 2.29 -3.55 -9.88
CA VAL A 119 1.04 -3.06 -10.49
C VAL A 119 1.08 -1.53 -10.53
N GLY A 120 0.70 -0.93 -11.66
CA GLY A 120 0.78 0.53 -11.87
C GLY A 120 2.20 1.09 -11.98
N VAL A 121 3.24 0.23 -11.95
CA VAL A 121 4.67 0.60 -12.00
C VAL A 121 5.37 -0.09 -13.16
N ASN A 122 5.35 -1.43 -13.21
CA ASN A 122 6.00 -2.22 -14.27
C ASN A 122 4.99 -3.01 -15.10
N ARG A 123 3.72 -3.01 -14.70
CA ARG A 123 2.58 -3.62 -15.38
C ARG A 123 1.34 -2.74 -15.18
N PRO A 124 0.34 -2.84 -16.07
CA PRO A 124 -0.86 -2.01 -16.00
C PRO A 124 -1.53 -2.03 -14.63
N GLY A 125 -1.95 -0.85 -14.17
CA GLY A 125 -2.51 -0.60 -12.86
C GLY A 125 -4.01 -0.46 -12.81
N ALA A 126 -4.49 0.03 -11.66
CA ALA A 126 -5.90 0.05 -11.25
C ALA A 126 -6.61 1.41 -11.45
N PHE A 127 -5.93 2.46 -11.91
CA PHE A 127 -6.63 3.71 -12.29
C PHE A 127 -7.28 3.55 -13.66
N ALA A 128 -8.13 2.53 -13.76
CA ALA A 128 -8.88 2.11 -14.94
C ALA A 128 -10.19 1.45 -14.51
N GLU A 129 -11.13 1.25 -15.45
CA GLU A 129 -12.38 0.57 -15.15
C GLU A 129 -12.20 -0.93 -14.86
N TYR A 130 -11.15 -1.55 -15.43
CA TYR A 130 -10.83 -2.97 -15.22
C TYR A 130 -9.33 -3.17 -15.03
N ILE A 131 -8.98 -4.17 -14.24
CA ILE A 131 -7.62 -4.65 -14.05
C ILE A 131 -7.56 -6.18 -14.11
N ALA A 132 -6.52 -6.73 -14.75
CA ALA A 132 -6.22 -8.15 -14.73
C ALA A 132 -5.07 -8.44 -13.76
N LEU A 133 -5.28 -9.39 -12.85
CA LEU A 133 -4.30 -9.82 -11.86
C LEU A 133 -4.21 -11.34 -11.77
N PRO A 134 -3.02 -11.89 -11.48
CA PRO A 134 -2.92 -13.29 -11.07
C PRO A 134 -3.79 -13.55 -9.83
N MET A 135 -4.48 -14.70 -9.77
CA MET A 135 -5.31 -15.07 -8.63
C MET A 135 -4.55 -15.03 -7.29
N THR A 136 -3.22 -15.25 -7.33
CA THR A 136 -2.34 -15.19 -6.14
C THR A 136 -2.17 -13.78 -5.55
N ASN A 137 -2.62 -12.75 -6.26
CA ASN A 137 -2.55 -11.35 -5.86
C ASN A 137 -3.93 -10.76 -5.55
N VAL A 138 -4.93 -11.61 -5.34
CA VAL A 138 -6.32 -11.18 -5.11
C VAL A 138 -6.81 -11.70 -3.77
N TRP A 139 -7.42 -10.82 -2.98
CA TRP A 139 -7.96 -11.10 -1.65
C TRP A 139 -9.46 -10.86 -1.62
N VAL A 140 -10.24 -11.92 -1.36
CA VAL A 140 -11.69 -11.85 -1.25
C VAL A 140 -12.09 -11.27 0.11
N HIS A 141 -12.98 -10.29 0.10
CA HIS A 141 -13.62 -9.78 1.31
C HIS A 141 -14.72 -10.74 1.76
N LYS A 142 -14.49 -11.46 2.85
CA LYS A 142 -15.43 -12.43 3.41
C LYS A 142 -16.62 -11.77 4.14
N HIS A 143 -16.46 -10.50 4.51
CA HIS A 143 -17.47 -9.70 5.22
C HIS A 143 -17.69 -8.39 4.49
N ALA A 144 -18.84 -7.77 4.71
CA ALA A 144 -19.12 -6.44 4.19
C ALA A 144 -18.15 -5.42 4.81
N ILE A 145 -17.36 -4.79 3.96
CA ILE A 145 -16.42 -3.72 4.33
C ILE A 145 -16.77 -2.51 3.48
N ALA A 146 -16.77 -1.32 4.09
CA ALA A 146 -16.94 -0.08 3.33
C ALA A 146 -15.89 0.03 2.23
N SER A 147 -16.31 0.36 1.02
CA SER A 147 -15.41 0.40 -0.15
C SER A 147 -14.25 1.38 0.01
N ASP A 148 -14.45 2.46 0.81
CA ASP A 148 -13.40 3.43 1.15
C ASP A 148 -12.30 2.83 2.04
N ILE A 149 -12.65 1.82 2.85
CA ILE A 149 -11.70 1.07 3.67
C ILE A 149 -11.06 -0.05 2.84
N ALA A 150 -11.84 -0.76 2.04
CA ALA A 150 -11.34 -1.87 1.24
C ALA A 150 -10.31 -1.42 0.19
N CYS A 151 -10.40 -0.19 -0.36
CA CYS A 151 -9.45 0.29 -1.36
C CYS A 151 -8.06 0.61 -0.81
N ILE A 152 -7.90 0.77 0.52
CA ILE A 152 -6.60 1.03 1.17
C ILE A 152 -5.96 -0.23 1.79
N PHE A 153 -6.38 -1.42 1.40
CA PHE A 153 -5.82 -2.68 1.95
C PHE A 153 -4.35 -2.89 1.57
N ASP A 154 -3.90 -2.39 0.41
CA ASP A 154 -2.49 -2.43 0.03
C ASP A 154 -1.61 -1.64 1.03
N PRO A 155 -1.80 -0.33 1.26
CA PRO A 155 -1.03 0.40 2.26
C PRO A 155 -1.27 -0.09 3.70
N PHE A 156 -2.44 -0.62 4.02
CA PHE A 156 -2.69 -1.25 5.31
C PHE A 156 -1.85 -2.53 5.49
N GLY A 157 -1.72 -3.35 4.44
CA GLY A 157 -0.83 -4.51 4.43
C GLY A 157 0.63 -4.12 4.69
N ASN A 158 1.11 -3.03 4.09
CA ASN A 158 2.45 -2.48 4.36
C ASN A 158 2.60 -2.05 5.83
N ALA A 159 1.60 -1.39 6.40
CA ALA A 159 1.59 -0.98 7.80
C ALA A 159 1.65 -2.19 8.75
N VAL A 160 0.83 -3.23 8.50
CA VAL A 160 0.82 -4.48 9.29
C VAL A 160 2.16 -5.19 9.19
N HIS A 161 2.69 -5.36 7.96
CA HIS A 161 3.97 -6.02 7.73
C HIS A 161 5.12 -5.35 8.49
N THR A 162 5.18 -4.01 8.44
CA THR A 162 6.24 -3.26 9.12
C THR A 162 6.06 -3.26 10.63
N ALA A 163 4.84 -3.00 11.12
CA ALA A 163 4.57 -2.93 12.56
C ALA A 163 4.84 -4.27 13.28
N LEU A 164 4.62 -5.39 12.60
CA LEU A 164 4.78 -6.74 13.14
C LEU A 164 6.06 -7.46 12.68
N ALA A 165 7.00 -6.73 12.05
CA ALA A 165 8.30 -7.30 11.64
C ALA A 165 9.15 -7.70 12.86
N PHE A 166 8.94 -7.06 14.00
CA PHE A 166 9.54 -7.38 15.29
C PHE A 166 8.44 -7.54 16.35
N PRO A 167 8.69 -8.27 17.46
CA PRO A 167 7.78 -8.32 18.59
C PRO A 167 7.55 -6.90 19.15
N VAL A 168 6.29 -6.54 19.38
CA VAL A 168 5.90 -5.22 19.91
C VAL A 168 5.12 -5.33 21.23
N LEU A 169 4.75 -6.55 21.65
CA LEU A 169 4.00 -6.79 22.89
C LEU A 169 4.82 -6.38 24.11
N GLY A 170 4.33 -5.39 24.83
CA GLY A 170 5.00 -4.83 26.01
C GLY A 170 6.12 -3.83 25.71
N GLU A 171 6.47 -3.63 24.44
CA GLU A 171 7.57 -2.78 23.99
C GLU A 171 7.16 -1.30 23.81
N ASP A 172 8.15 -0.42 23.85
CA ASP A 172 8.01 1.00 23.55
C ASP A 172 8.33 1.26 22.08
N VAL A 173 7.32 1.69 21.34
CA VAL A 173 7.38 1.85 19.87
C VAL A 173 7.43 3.33 19.49
N LEU A 174 8.44 3.70 18.69
CA LEU A 174 8.53 5.00 18.02
C LEU A 174 8.15 4.86 16.55
N VAL A 175 7.22 5.69 16.09
CA VAL A 175 6.87 5.83 14.67
C VAL A 175 7.28 7.22 14.19
N THR A 176 8.21 7.32 13.25
CA THR A 176 8.59 8.59 12.64
C THR A 176 7.80 8.81 11.35
N GLY A 177 6.96 9.85 11.33
CA GLY A 177 6.04 10.17 10.24
C GLY A 177 4.61 9.67 10.45
N ALA A 178 3.68 10.61 10.59
CA ALA A 178 2.25 10.36 10.71
C ALA A 178 1.52 10.46 9.35
N GLY A 179 2.14 9.91 8.30
CA GLY A 179 1.46 9.64 7.03
C GLY A 179 0.42 8.51 7.19
N PRO A 180 -0.35 8.18 6.14
CA PRO A 180 -1.37 7.13 6.21
C PRO A 180 -0.81 5.80 6.73
N ILE A 181 0.33 5.35 6.20
CA ILE A 181 0.97 4.09 6.64
C ILE A 181 1.46 4.19 8.09
N GLY A 182 2.08 5.32 8.48
CA GLY A 182 2.56 5.52 9.85
C GLY A 182 1.44 5.50 10.89
N ILE A 183 0.31 6.16 10.61
CA ILE A 183 -0.87 6.13 11.49
C ILE A 183 -1.45 4.72 11.60
N MET A 184 -1.57 4.00 10.47
CA MET A 184 -2.04 2.61 10.47
C MET A 184 -1.07 1.68 11.21
N ALA A 185 0.24 1.84 11.02
CA ALA A 185 1.25 1.06 11.74
C ALA A 185 1.22 1.31 13.26
N ALA A 186 1.04 2.58 13.67
CA ALA A 186 0.86 2.93 15.08
C ALA A 186 -0.39 2.29 15.69
N ALA A 187 -1.52 2.30 14.95
CA ALA A 187 -2.74 1.63 15.39
C ALA A 187 -2.54 0.10 15.52
N VAL A 188 -1.85 -0.52 14.57
CA VAL A 188 -1.51 -1.96 14.62
C VAL A 188 -0.63 -2.28 15.81
N ALA A 189 0.46 -1.51 16.02
CA ALA A 189 1.37 -1.70 17.16
C ALA A 189 0.61 -1.59 18.49
N LYS A 190 -0.27 -0.58 18.61
CA LYS A 190 -1.11 -0.41 19.80
C LYS A 190 -2.05 -1.60 20.03
N HIS A 191 -2.73 -2.07 18.96
CA HIS A 191 -3.62 -3.22 19.02
C HIS A 191 -2.87 -4.52 19.38
N ALA A 192 -1.62 -4.67 18.90
CA ALA A 192 -0.75 -5.81 19.19
C ALA A 192 -0.16 -5.80 20.60
N GLY A 193 -0.45 -4.77 21.43
CA GLY A 193 -0.10 -4.73 22.84
C GLY A 193 1.20 -4.00 23.16
N ALA A 194 1.66 -3.09 22.29
CA ALA A 194 2.77 -2.19 22.64
C ALA A 194 2.44 -1.40 23.92
N ARG A 195 3.44 -1.26 24.81
CA ARG A 195 3.31 -0.52 26.07
C ARG A 195 3.02 0.94 25.79
N HIS A 196 3.92 1.59 25.05
CA HIS A 196 3.72 2.94 24.55
C HIS A 196 3.92 2.97 23.03
N VAL A 197 3.10 3.78 22.36
CA VAL A 197 3.26 4.10 20.93
C VAL A 197 3.37 5.61 20.81
N VAL A 198 4.54 6.09 20.44
CA VAL A 198 4.82 7.50 20.19
C VAL A 198 4.97 7.72 18.69
N ILE A 199 4.27 8.70 18.13
CA ILE A 199 4.38 9.05 16.72
C ILE A 199 4.79 10.50 16.54
N THR A 200 5.65 10.78 15.57
CA THR A 200 6.14 12.12 15.26
C THR A 200 5.72 12.57 13.88
N ASP A 201 5.40 13.84 13.70
CA ASP A 201 5.20 14.49 12.40
C ASP A 201 5.32 16.01 12.57
N LEU A 202 5.51 16.73 11.45
CA LEU A 202 5.53 18.18 11.42
C LEU A 202 4.13 18.79 11.12
N ASN A 203 3.19 17.95 10.67
CA ASN A 203 1.86 18.39 10.26
C ASN A 203 0.85 18.18 11.41
N PRO A 204 0.27 19.28 11.96
CA PRO A 204 -0.64 19.20 13.11
C PRO A 204 -1.92 18.39 12.82
N TYR A 205 -2.44 18.43 11.59
CA TYR A 205 -3.61 17.65 11.18
C TYR A 205 -3.33 16.15 11.25
N ARG A 206 -2.16 15.70 10.79
CA ARG A 206 -1.75 14.30 10.85
C ARG A 206 -1.56 13.83 12.29
N LEU A 207 -0.97 14.67 13.14
CA LEU A 207 -0.83 14.39 14.56
C LEU A 207 -2.19 14.27 15.26
N GLU A 208 -3.17 15.07 14.87
CA GLU A 208 -4.54 14.94 15.38
C GLU A 208 -5.17 13.60 14.97
N LEU A 209 -5.02 13.18 13.71
CA LEU A 209 -5.47 11.86 13.25
C LEU A 209 -4.80 10.71 14.04
N ALA A 210 -3.50 10.83 14.28
CA ALA A 210 -2.77 9.84 15.08
C ALA A 210 -3.33 9.73 16.52
N ARG A 211 -3.71 10.85 17.15
CA ARG A 211 -4.37 10.81 18.47
C ARG A 211 -5.71 10.07 18.43
N LYS A 212 -6.49 10.23 17.35
CA LYS A 212 -7.78 9.56 17.19
C LYS A 212 -7.68 8.03 17.10
N VAL A 213 -6.56 7.49 16.63
CA VAL A 213 -6.32 6.04 16.62
C VAL A 213 -5.75 5.50 17.93
N GLY A 214 -5.59 6.34 18.95
CA GLY A 214 -5.25 5.94 20.31
C GLY A 214 -3.77 5.73 20.59
N VAL A 215 -2.87 6.41 19.84
CA VAL A 215 -1.43 6.43 20.20
C VAL A 215 -1.22 7.04 21.59
N THR A 216 -0.15 6.64 22.28
CA THR A 216 0.18 7.19 23.59
C THR A 216 0.50 8.68 23.52
N LEU A 217 1.34 9.08 22.56
CA LEU A 217 1.65 10.48 22.28
C LEU A 217 1.84 10.71 20.78
N ALA A 218 1.35 11.85 20.30
CA ALA A 218 1.61 12.35 18.95
C ALA A 218 2.24 13.75 19.06
N ILE A 219 3.49 13.89 18.65
CA ILE A 219 4.31 15.08 18.90
C ILE A 219 4.93 15.67 17.63
N ASP A 220 5.11 16.98 17.65
CA ASP A 220 5.98 17.70 16.74
C ASP A 220 7.40 17.75 17.35
N PRO A 221 8.41 17.10 16.73
CA PRO A 221 9.75 17.05 17.27
C PRO A 221 10.47 18.41 17.36
N ARG A 222 9.92 19.44 16.70
CA ARG A 222 10.40 20.83 16.84
C ARG A 222 9.94 21.48 18.14
N GLN A 223 8.87 20.99 18.75
CA GLN A 223 8.25 21.54 19.97
C GLN A 223 8.59 20.70 21.21
N LYS A 224 8.76 19.40 21.05
CA LYS A 224 9.05 18.46 22.14
C LYS A 224 10.04 17.41 21.68
N ASN A 225 11.17 17.31 22.34
CA ASN A 225 12.18 16.31 21.96
C ASN A 225 11.86 14.90 22.53
N LEU A 226 12.40 13.87 21.91
CA LEU A 226 12.13 12.49 22.28
C LEU A 226 12.68 12.11 23.66
N ARG A 227 13.76 12.74 24.14
CA ARG A 227 14.31 12.47 25.49
C ARG A 227 13.36 12.95 26.59
N ASP A 228 12.66 14.07 26.36
CA ASP A 228 11.63 14.56 27.29
C ASP A 228 10.43 13.61 27.31
N VAL A 229 10.04 13.07 26.13
CA VAL A 229 8.98 12.05 26.02
C VAL A 229 9.37 10.77 26.76
N GLN A 230 10.59 10.28 26.61
CA GLN A 230 11.08 9.10 27.30
C GLN A 230 11.01 9.29 28.83
N ARG A 231 11.46 10.44 29.34
CA ARG A 231 11.38 10.76 30.77
C ARG A 231 9.94 10.83 31.28
N GLU A 232 9.05 11.47 30.52
CA GLU A 232 7.62 11.58 30.85
C GLU A 232 6.93 10.21 30.94
N LEU A 233 7.29 9.28 30.06
CA LEU A 233 6.72 7.93 29.99
C LEU A 233 7.48 6.91 30.86
N GLY A 234 8.53 7.34 31.57
CA GLY A 234 9.31 6.46 32.43
C GLY A 234 10.18 5.44 31.69
N MET A 235 10.57 5.75 30.45
CA MET A 235 11.49 4.91 29.68
C MET A 235 12.93 5.17 30.14
N THR A 236 13.62 4.14 30.61
CA THR A 236 15.01 4.24 31.07
C THR A 236 16.02 3.94 29.96
N GLU A 237 15.67 3.04 29.04
CA GLU A 237 16.57 2.54 28.00
C GLU A 237 16.24 3.09 26.59
N GLY A 238 15.17 3.87 26.47
CA GLY A 238 14.72 4.45 25.20
C GLY A 238 13.58 3.66 24.57
N PHE A 239 13.44 3.75 23.24
CA PHE A 239 12.47 2.97 22.50
C PHE A 239 13.06 1.63 22.06
N ASP A 240 12.27 0.56 22.19
CA ASP A 240 12.68 -0.80 21.81
C ASP A 240 12.54 -1.03 20.30
N VAL A 241 11.51 -0.43 19.67
CA VAL A 241 11.22 -0.59 18.26
C VAL A 241 11.03 0.77 17.59
N GLY A 242 11.74 1.01 16.48
CA GLY A 242 11.60 2.19 15.62
C GLY A 242 11.00 1.82 14.28
N LEU A 243 9.93 2.52 13.89
CA LEU A 243 9.28 2.38 12.59
C LEU A 243 9.45 3.68 11.80
N GLU A 244 10.34 3.67 10.78
CA GLU A 244 10.55 4.84 9.92
C GLU A 244 9.49 4.87 8.82
N MET A 245 8.61 5.88 8.84
CA MET A 245 7.46 6.03 7.95
C MET A 245 7.39 7.43 7.30
N SER A 246 8.42 8.26 7.50
CA SER A 246 8.44 9.63 6.96
C SER A 246 9.05 9.71 5.56
N GLY A 247 9.95 8.79 5.23
CA GLY A 247 10.79 8.86 4.03
C GLY A 247 11.74 10.06 4.02
N SER A 248 12.00 10.67 5.18
CA SER A 248 12.83 11.86 5.33
C SER A 248 14.10 11.54 6.12
N ALA A 249 15.27 11.75 5.51
CA ALA A 249 16.54 11.59 6.21
C ALA A 249 16.68 12.45 7.48
N ALA A 250 15.96 13.57 7.54
CA ALA A 250 15.96 14.45 8.72
C ALA A 250 15.11 13.91 9.89
N ALA A 251 14.26 12.91 9.65
CA ALA A 251 13.43 12.30 10.67
C ALA A 251 14.06 11.02 11.26
N PHE A 252 15.10 10.53 10.62
CA PHE A 252 15.93 9.39 11.03
C PHE A 252 17.14 9.90 11.81
#